data_dcb97fce4c5e6c5c508f29040200de58
#
_entry.id   dcb97fce4c5e6c5c508f29040200de58
#
_cell.length_a   1.000
_cell.length_b   1.000
_cell.length_c   1.000
_cell.angle_alpha   90.00
_cell.angle_beta   90.00
_cell.angle_gamma   90.00
#
_symmetry.space_group_name_H-M   'P 1'
#
loop_
_entity.id
_entity.type
_entity.pdbx_description
1 polymer ?
#
loop_
_entity_poly.entity_id
_entity_poly.type
_entity_poly.pdbx_seq_one_letter_code
_entity_poly.pdbx_strand_id
1 'polypeptide(L)'
;MREFGEHGGFWGGYPPIRPGVAIALAVALLLCVPVARRLGTGRVTAWLLVATVGVILAITMTPSRWALEFGAQGTVSCDLSRIGPASLEVYLRFDDPALNVLMFIPLGVLIGLLERRQHRRALAVAAILLPFAIETIQAFAVPLDRACQGGDVFDNLAGLFIGLAAGWVAGTLWRSGRADA
;
A
#
# COMPACT_ATOMS: atom_id res chain seq x y z
N MET A 1 17.22 5.30 28.69
CA MET A 1 17.84 4.41 27.68
C MET A 1 17.13 3.09 27.79
N ARG A 2 16.21 2.78 26.91
CA ARG A 2 15.60 1.45 26.80
C ARG A 2 16.25 0.82 25.59
N GLU A 3 16.94 -0.28 25.83
CA GLU A 3 17.52 -1.12 24.78
C GLU A 3 16.38 -1.56 23.85
N PHE A 4 16.44 -1.10 22.61
CA PHE A 4 15.68 -1.70 21.52
C PHE A 4 16.31 -3.07 21.27
N GLY A 5 15.81 -4.09 22.00
CA GLY A 5 16.20 -5.47 21.78
C GLY A 5 15.85 -5.88 20.36
N GLU A 6 16.91 -6.21 19.63
CA GLU A 6 16.88 -7.06 18.47
C GLU A 6 15.85 -8.18 18.67
N HIS A 7 14.98 -8.39 17.72
CA HIS A 7 14.51 -9.71 17.26
C HIS A 7 13.16 -9.61 16.56
N GLY A 8 13.21 -9.77 15.29
CA GLY A 8 12.05 -10.04 14.47
C GLY A 8 11.96 -9.05 13.31
N GLY A 9 12.54 -9.43 12.19
CA GLY A 9 12.30 -8.72 10.95
C GLY A 9 10.80 -8.58 10.71
N PHE A 10 10.41 -7.60 9.90
CA PHE A 10 9.03 -7.21 9.53
C PHE A 10 8.01 -8.38 9.48
N TRP A 11 8.43 -9.57 9.09
CA TRP A 11 7.57 -10.77 8.98
C TRP A 11 7.51 -11.64 10.23
N GLY A 12 8.49 -11.55 11.15
CA GLY A 12 8.60 -12.40 12.34
C GLY A 12 7.82 -11.91 13.55
N GLY A 13 7.56 -10.59 13.61
CA GLY A 13 7.02 -9.93 14.78
C GLY A 13 5.52 -9.62 14.79
N TYR A 14 4.80 -9.86 13.68
CA TYR A 14 3.38 -9.49 13.55
C TYR A 14 2.47 -10.68 13.21
N PRO A 15 2.12 -11.53 14.18
CA PRO A 15 1.22 -12.65 13.95
C PRO A 15 -0.12 -12.28 13.27
N PRO A 16 -0.74 -11.10 13.57
CA PRO A 16 -2.04 -10.73 12.96
C PRO A 16 -1.97 -10.33 11.49
N ILE A 17 -0.81 -9.96 10.94
CA ILE A 17 -0.68 -9.62 9.50
C ILE A 17 -0.99 -10.84 8.64
N ARG A 18 -0.54 -12.02 9.02
CA ARG A 18 -0.73 -13.26 8.23
C ARG A 18 -2.19 -13.57 7.94
N PRO A 19 -3.11 -13.63 8.93
CA PRO A 19 -4.52 -13.85 8.64
C PRO A 19 -5.13 -12.71 7.83
N GLY A 20 -4.75 -11.45 8.06
CA GLY A 20 -5.19 -10.32 7.26
C GLY A 20 -4.83 -10.45 5.78
N VAL A 21 -3.59 -10.83 5.47
CA VAL A 21 -3.14 -11.10 4.11
C VAL A 21 -3.90 -12.29 3.50
N ALA A 22 -4.07 -13.39 4.23
CA ALA A 22 -4.83 -14.54 3.74
C ALA A 22 -6.28 -14.18 3.39
N ILE A 23 -6.94 -13.40 4.24
CA ILE A 23 -8.29 -12.87 3.98
C ILE A 23 -8.28 -11.98 2.73
N ALA A 24 -7.32 -11.07 2.59
CA ALA A 24 -7.19 -10.19 1.44
C ALA A 24 -7.08 -10.98 0.12
N LEU A 25 -6.25 -12.03 0.10
CA LEU A 25 -6.08 -12.90 -1.06
C LEU A 25 -7.37 -13.70 -1.38
N ALA A 26 -8.06 -14.20 -0.36
CA ALA A 26 -9.34 -14.90 -0.53
C ALA A 26 -10.42 -13.96 -1.08
N VAL A 27 -10.55 -12.75 -0.54
CA VAL A 27 -11.47 -11.72 -1.06
C VAL A 27 -11.12 -11.35 -2.49
N ALA A 28 -9.83 -11.23 -2.83
CA ALA A 28 -9.39 -10.97 -4.19
C ALA A 28 -9.82 -12.08 -5.18
N LEU A 29 -9.77 -13.35 -4.77
CA LEU A 29 -10.27 -14.46 -5.58
C LEU A 29 -11.78 -14.36 -5.82
N LEU A 30 -12.56 -13.99 -4.81
CA LEU A 30 -14.02 -13.83 -4.95
C LEU A 30 -14.39 -12.63 -5.85
N LEU A 31 -13.63 -11.55 -5.76
CA LEU A 31 -13.93 -10.30 -6.46
C LEU A 31 -13.26 -10.18 -7.84
N CYS A 32 -12.31 -11.03 -8.20
CA CYS A 32 -11.57 -10.90 -9.45
C CYS A 32 -12.47 -10.92 -10.69
N VAL A 33 -13.52 -11.72 -10.72
CA VAL A 33 -14.43 -11.82 -11.89
C VAL A 33 -15.28 -10.57 -12.05
N PRO A 34 -16.05 -10.10 -11.03
CA PRO A 34 -16.84 -8.88 -11.18
C PRO A 34 -15.98 -7.65 -11.42
N VAL A 35 -14.81 -7.54 -10.78
CA VAL A 35 -13.88 -6.42 -11.01
C VAL A 35 -13.31 -6.45 -12.43
N ALA A 36 -12.90 -7.62 -12.93
CA ALA A 36 -12.40 -7.78 -14.30
C ALA A 36 -13.43 -7.32 -15.33
N ARG A 37 -14.69 -7.75 -15.16
CA ARG A 37 -15.80 -7.35 -16.04
C ARG A 37 -16.03 -5.84 -16.01
N ARG A 38 -16.05 -5.24 -14.80
CA ARG A 38 -16.29 -3.80 -14.63
C ARG A 38 -15.17 -2.95 -15.22
N LEU A 39 -13.92 -3.34 -15.02
CA LEU A 39 -12.75 -2.59 -15.50
C LEU A 39 -12.41 -2.91 -16.96
N GLY A 40 -12.94 -3.98 -17.54
CA GLY A 40 -12.59 -4.47 -18.86
C GLY A 40 -11.15 -4.92 -18.96
N THR A 41 -10.68 -5.65 -17.93
CA THR A 41 -9.31 -6.16 -17.83
C THR A 41 -9.29 -7.68 -17.62
N GLY A 42 -8.10 -8.30 -17.65
CA GLY A 42 -7.94 -9.72 -17.34
C GLY A 42 -8.24 -10.04 -15.87
N ARG A 43 -8.70 -11.29 -15.61
CA ARG A 43 -8.99 -11.75 -14.23
C ARG A 43 -7.77 -11.70 -13.32
N VAL A 44 -6.57 -12.00 -13.86
CA VAL A 44 -5.30 -11.92 -13.11
C VAL A 44 -5.00 -10.49 -12.69
N THR A 45 -5.13 -9.52 -13.59
CA THR A 45 -4.93 -8.10 -13.28
C THR A 45 -5.94 -7.62 -12.23
N ALA A 46 -7.21 -8.01 -12.36
CA ALA A 46 -8.25 -7.66 -11.38
C ALA A 46 -7.96 -8.29 -10.01
N TRP A 47 -7.53 -9.56 -9.98
CA TRP A 47 -7.13 -10.24 -8.76
C TRP A 47 -5.95 -9.53 -8.09
N LEU A 48 -4.89 -9.22 -8.86
CA LEU A 48 -3.73 -8.51 -8.35
C LEU A 48 -4.09 -7.12 -7.79
N LEU A 49 -4.97 -6.37 -8.47
CA LEU A 49 -5.44 -5.07 -7.97
C LEU A 49 -6.13 -5.20 -6.61
N VAL A 50 -7.08 -6.11 -6.47
CA VAL A 50 -7.81 -6.31 -5.22
C VAL A 50 -6.89 -6.85 -4.14
N ALA A 51 -6.03 -7.82 -4.48
CA ALA A 51 -5.05 -8.39 -3.56
C ALA A 51 -4.07 -7.33 -3.03
N THR A 52 -3.54 -6.48 -3.91
CA THR A 52 -2.61 -5.42 -3.52
C THR A 52 -3.25 -4.43 -2.55
N VAL A 53 -4.46 -3.94 -2.86
CA VAL A 53 -5.19 -3.06 -1.94
C VAL A 53 -5.47 -3.76 -0.62
N GLY A 54 -5.92 -5.02 -0.66
CA GLY A 54 -6.18 -5.80 0.55
C GLY A 54 -4.94 -6.03 1.41
N VAL A 55 -3.78 -6.29 0.80
CA VAL A 55 -2.50 -6.43 1.49
C VAL A 55 -2.05 -5.11 2.11
N ILE A 56 -2.17 -3.98 1.38
CA ILE A 56 -1.91 -2.65 1.94
C ILE A 56 -2.75 -2.45 3.20
N LEU A 57 -4.06 -2.67 3.12
CA LEU A 57 -4.94 -2.51 4.27
C LEU A 57 -4.62 -3.51 5.40
N ALA A 58 -4.28 -4.76 5.10
CA ALA A 58 -3.90 -5.73 6.10
C ALA A 58 -2.65 -5.31 6.89
N ILE A 59 -1.67 -4.71 6.22
CA ILE A 59 -0.43 -4.24 6.84
C ILE A 59 -0.69 -2.96 7.66
N THR A 60 -1.41 -2.00 7.08
CA THR A 60 -1.58 -0.67 7.68
C THR A 60 -2.65 -0.62 8.77
N MET A 61 -3.67 -1.51 8.71
CA MET A 61 -4.78 -1.58 9.68
C MET A 61 -4.60 -2.67 10.75
N THR A 62 -3.47 -3.36 10.78
CA THR A 62 -3.16 -4.28 11.88
C THR A 62 -2.71 -3.46 13.09
N PRO A 63 -3.27 -3.72 14.30
CA PRO A 63 -2.82 -3.08 15.53
C PRO A 63 -1.32 -3.22 15.75
N SER A 64 -0.70 -2.25 16.42
CA SER A 64 0.70 -2.31 16.79
C SER A 64 0.93 -3.52 17.72
N ARG A 65 2.17 -4.03 17.73
CA ARG A 65 2.54 -5.11 18.67
C ARG A 65 2.29 -4.69 20.11
N TRP A 66 2.57 -3.44 20.43
CA TRP A 66 2.36 -2.88 21.75
C TRP A 66 0.87 -2.91 22.14
N ALA A 67 -0.01 -2.48 21.23
CA ALA A 67 -1.46 -2.53 21.45
C ALA A 67 -1.97 -3.94 21.73
N LEU A 68 -1.38 -4.95 21.07
CA LEU A 68 -1.78 -6.35 21.25
C LEU A 68 -1.30 -6.94 22.58
N GLU A 69 -0.12 -6.53 23.07
CA GLU A 69 0.48 -7.06 24.29
C GLU A 69 0.01 -6.31 25.55
N PHE A 70 -0.16 -5.00 25.46
CA PHE A 70 -0.39 -4.13 26.63
C PHE A 70 -1.68 -3.30 26.57
N GLY A 71 -2.45 -3.45 25.51
CA GLY A 71 -3.61 -2.61 25.22
C GLY A 71 -3.23 -1.29 24.55
N ALA A 72 -4.14 -0.78 23.73
CA ALA A 72 -3.93 0.47 23.02
C ALA A 72 -3.94 1.67 24.00
N GLN A 73 -2.91 2.46 23.96
CA GLN A 73 -2.78 3.72 24.75
C GLN A 73 -2.75 4.95 23.83
N GLY A 74 -3.11 4.76 22.54
CA GLY A 74 -2.92 5.72 21.48
C GLY A 74 -3.41 7.12 21.81
N THR A 75 -2.58 8.09 21.51
CA THR A 75 -2.95 9.51 21.50
C THR A 75 -3.30 9.91 20.07
N VAL A 76 -4.38 10.68 19.91
CA VAL A 76 -4.72 11.29 18.61
C VAL A 76 -3.68 12.37 18.31
N SER A 77 -2.60 11.98 17.65
CA SER A 77 -1.54 12.91 17.24
C SER A 77 -0.99 12.49 15.87
N CYS A 78 -0.73 13.47 15.00
CA CYS A 78 -0.04 13.27 13.76
C CYS A 78 1.34 13.93 13.82
N ASP A 79 2.38 13.19 13.51
CA ASP A 79 3.72 13.74 13.35
C ASP A 79 3.85 14.31 11.93
N LEU A 80 3.89 15.63 11.84
CA LEU A 80 4.09 16.39 10.62
C LEU A 80 5.51 16.95 10.51
N SER A 81 6.43 16.54 11.36
CA SER A 81 7.82 17.01 11.36
C SER A 81 8.55 16.68 10.06
N ARG A 82 8.14 15.59 9.39
CA ARG A 82 8.64 15.22 8.07
C ARG A 82 7.49 15.25 7.04
N ILE A 83 7.55 16.23 6.15
CA ILE A 83 6.72 16.29 4.93
C ILE A 83 7.69 16.29 3.76
N GLY A 84 8.06 15.11 3.25
CA GLY A 84 9.02 14.98 2.17
C GLY A 84 9.80 13.66 2.22
N PRO A 85 10.78 13.48 1.30
CA PRO A 85 11.58 12.26 1.25
C PRO A 85 12.43 12.11 2.51
N ALA A 86 12.61 10.87 2.95
CA ALA A 86 13.63 10.54 3.94
C ALA A 86 15.03 10.64 3.33
N SER A 87 16.08 10.52 4.15
CA SER A 87 17.44 10.45 3.62
C SER A 87 17.64 9.16 2.81
N LEU A 88 18.54 9.19 1.83
CA LEU A 88 18.86 8.02 1.01
C LEU A 88 19.31 6.83 1.88
N GLU A 89 20.03 7.11 2.95
CA GLU A 89 20.49 6.08 3.89
C GLU A 89 19.33 5.29 4.52
N VAL A 90 18.26 5.98 4.91
CA VAL A 90 17.04 5.37 5.48
C VAL A 90 16.37 4.46 4.44
N TYR A 91 16.26 4.90 3.19
CA TYR A 91 15.71 4.07 2.11
C TYR A 91 16.59 2.83 1.83
N LEU A 92 17.91 2.95 1.88
CA LEU A 92 18.83 1.84 1.63
C LEU A 92 18.87 0.80 2.78
N ARG A 93 18.48 1.19 3.99
CA ARG A 93 18.32 0.27 5.12
C ARG A 93 17.02 -0.52 5.08
N PHE A 94 16.12 -0.22 4.16
CA PHE A 94 14.78 -0.78 4.09
C PHE A 94 13.97 -0.55 5.37
N ASP A 95 14.15 0.62 5.98
CA ASP A 95 13.34 1.09 7.09
C ASP A 95 11.91 1.43 6.63
N ASP A 96 11.02 1.79 7.55
CA ASP A 96 9.59 2.05 7.28
C ASP A 96 9.32 2.94 6.05
N PRO A 97 10.07 4.04 5.78
CA PRO A 97 9.90 4.84 4.58
C PRO A 97 10.07 4.05 3.27
N ALA A 98 11.08 3.17 3.21
CA ALA A 98 11.32 2.34 2.02
C ALA A 98 10.19 1.32 1.82
N LEU A 99 9.70 0.74 2.92
CA LEU A 99 8.59 -0.22 2.88
C LEU A 99 7.29 0.45 2.41
N ASN A 100 7.01 1.67 2.83
CA ASN A 100 5.87 2.46 2.37
C ASN A 100 5.94 2.72 0.86
N VAL A 101 7.10 3.14 0.33
CA VAL A 101 7.32 3.28 -1.11
C VAL A 101 7.07 1.95 -1.84
N LEU A 102 7.72 0.87 -1.39
CA LEU A 102 7.62 -0.44 -2.04
C LEU A 102 6.21 -1.01 -2.04
N MET A 103 5.43 -0.77 -0.99
CA MET A 103 4.07 -1.27 -0.84
C MET A 103 3.11 -0.67 -1.88
N PHE A 104 3.31 0.59 -2.29
CA PHE A 104 2.44 1.27 -3.25
C PHE A 104 2.89 1.15 -4.72
N ILE A 105 4.15 0.75 -5.00
CA ILE A 105 4.62 0.51 -6.38
C ILE A 105 3.73 -0.50 -7.14
N PRO A 106 3.41 -1.70 -6.61
CA PRO A 106 2.59 -2.67 -7.32
C PRO A 106 1.21 -2.13 -7.67
N LEU A 107 0.57 -1.38 -6.75
CA LEU A 107 -0.71 -0.74 -6.99
C LEU A 107 -0.63 0.24 -8.17
N GLY A 108 0.39 1.09 -8.16
CA GLY A 108 0.64 2.05 -9.24
C GLY A 108 0.85 1.35 -10.58
N VAL A 109 1.70 0.33 -10.65
CA VAL A 109 1.95 -0.45 -11.88
C VAL A 109 0.65 -1.03 -12.43
N LEU A 110 -0.14 -1.69 -11.61
CA LEU A 110 -1.38 -2.33 -12.04
C LEU A 110 -2.39 -1.31 -12.58
N ILE A 111 -2.52 -0.14 -11.94
CA ILE A 111 -3.38 0.94 -12.42
C ILE A 111 -2.83 1.52 -13.73
N GLY A 112 -1.52 1.70 -13.84
CA GLY A 112 -0.85 2.21 -15.05
C GLY A 112 -1.06 1.32 -16.27
N LEU A 113 -1.10 0.00 -16.08
CA LEU A 113 -1.34 -1.00 -17.12
C LEU A 113 -2.78 -0.99 -17.67
N LEU A 114 -3.76 -0.42 -16.97
CA LEU A 114 -5.15 -0.42 -17.42
C LEU A 114 -5.32 0.31 -18.75
N GLU A 115 -5.98 -0.34 -19.71
CA GLU A 115 -6.19 0.20 -21.05
C GLU A 115 -7.23 1.33 -21.06
N ARG A 116 -8.34 1.14 -20.35
CA ARG A 116 -9.43 2.12 -20.32
C ARG A 116 -9.04 3.35 -19.51
N ARG A 117 -8.78 4.47 -20.19
CA ARG A 117 -8.34 5.73 -19.60
C ARG A 117 -9.25 6.23 -18.48
N GLN A 118 -10.54 6.05 -18.62
CA GLN A 118 -11.54 6.46 -17.61
C GLN A 118 -11.35 5.66 -16.31
N HIS A 119 -11.22 4.33 -16.37
CA HIS A 119 -11.01 3.50 -15.18
C HIS A 119 -9.63 3.75 -14.54
N ARG A 120 -8.60 3.91 -15.38
CA ARG A 120 -7.26 4.25 -14.91
C ARG A 120 -7.25 5.56 -14.13
N ARG A 121 -7.90 6.61 -14.63
CA ARG A 121 -8.01 7.90 -13.94
C ARG A 121 -8.76 7.78 -12.62
N ALA A 122 -9.92 7.12 -12.62
CA ALA A 122 -10.72 6.96 -11.41
C ALA A 122 -9.97 6.18 -10.32
N LEU A 123 -9.31 5.08 -10.69
CA LEU A 123 -8.50 4.30 -9.75
C LEU A 123 -7.24 5.03 -9.31
N ALA A 124 -6.59 5.82 -10.17
CA ALA A 124 -5.46 6.65 -9.78
C ALA A 124 -5.86 7.70 -8.73
N VAL A 125 -7.00 8.37 -8.91
CA VAL A 125 -7.53 9.31 -7.91
C VAL A 125 -7.83 8.59 -6.60
N ALA A 126 -8.50 7.44 -6.63
CA ALA A 126 -8.78 6.66 -5.43
C ALA A 126 -7.49 6.21 -4.73
N ALA A 127 -6.48 5.79 -5.49
CA ALA A 127 -5.18 5.37 -4.95
C ALA A 127 -4.39 6.55 -4.37
N ILE A 128 -4.50 7.77 -4.92
CA ILE A 128 -3.91 8.98 -4.34
C ILE A 128 -4.55 9.34 -3.00
N LEU A 129 -5.87 9.13 -2.88
CA LEU A 129 -6.58 9.41 -1.63
C LEU A 129 -6.34 8.33 -0.55
N LEU A 130 -5.92 7.14 -0.94
CA LEU A 130 -5.75 6.00 -0.03
C LEU A 130 -4.74 6.26 1.10
N PRO A 131 -3.52 6.80 0.87
CA PRO A 131 -2.59 7.13 1.97
C PRO A 131 -3.19 8.09 2.99
N PHE A 132 -3.90 9.12 2.53
CA PHE A 132 -4.55 10.07 3.44
C PHE A 132 -5.64 9.40 4.28
N ALA A 133 -6.42 8.52 3.68
CA ALA A 133 -7.44 7.75 4.41
C ALA A 133 -6.80 6.82 5.44
N ILE A 134 -5.69 6.15 5.10
CA ILE A 134 -4.93 5.31 6.02
C ILE A 134 -4.46 6.11 7.22
N GLU A 135 -3.74 7.21 7.01
CA GLU A 135 -3.22 8.05 8.09
C GLU A 135 -4.34 8.66 8.95
N THR A 136 -5.45 9.06 8.32
CA THR A 136 -6.62 9.53 9.05
C THR A 136 -7.20 8.44 9.94
N ILE A 137 -7.37 7.22 9.43
CA ILE A 137 -7.87 6.10 10.23
C ILE A 137 -6.90 5.78 11.37
N GLN A 138 -5.60 5.76 11.12
CA GLN A 138 -4.59 5.50 12.13
C GLN A 138 -4.59 6.58 13.23
N ALA A 139 -4.80 7.85 12.87
CA ALA A 139 -4.92 8.94 13.83
C ALA A 139 -6.11 8.78 14.78
N PHE A 140 -7.26 8.32 14.28
CA PHE A 140 -8.49 8.26 15.08
C PHE A 140 -8.83 6.87 15.63
N ALA A 141 -8.29 5.80 15.02
CA ALA A 141 -8.55 4.44 15.46
C ALA A 141 -7.61 4.04 16.61
N VAL A 142 -7.91 4.53 17.82
CA VAL A 142 -7.15 4.25 19.06
C VAL A 142 -6.77 2.76 19.20
N PRO A 143 -7.63 1.77 18.87
CA PRO A 143 -7.26 0.36 18.99
C PRO A 143 -6.09 -0.07 18.11
N LEU A 144 -5.74 0.68 17.07
CA LEU A 144 -4.59 0.37 16.22
C LEU A 144 -3.27 0.74 16.90
N ASP A 145 -3.29 1.76 17.78
CA ASP A 145 -2.11 2.30 18.45
C ASP A 145 -0.96 2.55 17.48
N ARG A 146 -1.29 3.19 16.35
CA ARG A 146 -0.36 3.56 15.30
C ARG A 146 -0.22 5.08 15.24
N ALA A 147 1.01 5.53 15.02
CA ALA A 147 1.28 6.94 14.80
C ALA A 147 0.84 7.34 13.38
N CYS A 148 0.08 8.44 13.27
CA CYS A 148 -0.14 9.12 12.00
C CYS A 148 1.12 9.93 11.65
N GLN A 149 1.64 9.75 10.44
CA GLN A 149 2.88 10.40 10.00
C GLN A 149 2.74 11.02 8.61
N GLY A 150 3.00 12.33 8.50
CA GLY A 150 2.99 13.03 7.21
C GLY A 150 4.01 12.48 6.21
N GLY A 151 5.14 11.96 6.73
CA GLY A 151 6.15 11.29 5.93
C GLY A 151 5.65 10.04 5.23
N ASP A 152 4.79 9.26 5.86
CA ASP A 152 4.26 8.02 5.29
C ASP A 152 3.32 8.29 4.12
N VAL A 153 2.54 9.38 4.19
CA VAL A 153 1.75 9.84 3.03
C VAL A 153 2.66 10.14 1.85
N PHE A 154 3.77 10.85 2.09
CA PHE A 154 4.73 11.18 1.03
C PHE A 154 5.34 9.92 0.40
N ASP A 155 5.82 9.00 1.22
CA ASP A 155 6.48 7.78 0.77
C ASP A 155 5.51 6.86 -0.01
N ASN A 156 4.28 6.71 0.48
CA ASN A 156 3.21 5.97 -0.20
C ASN A 156 2.88 6.60 -1.57
N LEU A 157 2.75 7.92 -1.65
CA LEU A 157 2.51 8.62 -2.91
C LEU A 157 3.70 8.50 -3.86
N ALA A 158 4.93 8.59 -3.37
CA ALA A 158 6.12 8.40 -4.20
C ALA A 158 6.12 7.01 -4.85
N GLY A 159 5.86 5.96 -4.07
CA GLY A 159 5.72 4.60 -4.59
C GLY A 159 4.60 4.46 -5.62
N LEU A 160 3.44 5.04 -5.34
CA LEU A 160 2.31 5.05 -6.27
C LEU A 160 2.65 5.70 -7.61
N PHE A 161 3.29 6.89 -7.60
CA PHE A 161 3.63 7.60 -8.83
C PHE A 161 4.73 6.90 -9.63
N ILE A 162 5.74 6.34 -8.97
CA ILE A 162 6.76 5.49 -9.61
C ILE A 162 6.08 4.32 -10.31
N GLY A 163 5.19 3.63 -9.60
CA GLY A 163 4.43 2.50 -10.16
C GLY A 163 3.54 2.91 -11.32
N LEU A 164 2.78 4.02 -11.21
CA LEU A 164 1.92 4.53 -12.28
C LEU A 164 2.72 4.84 -13.57
N ALA A 165 3.87 5.49 -13.42
CA ALA A 165 4.74 5.80 -14.55
C ALA A 165 5.28 4.52 -15.21
N ALA A 166 5.80 3.59 -14.42
CA ALA A 166 6.31 2.30 -14.90
C ALA A 166 5.21 1.48 -15.61
N GLY A 167 4.04 1.36 -15.01
CA GLY A 167 2.92 0.64 -15.59
C GLY A 167 2.38 1.29 -16.87
N TRP A 168 2.33 2.61 -16.93
CA TRP A 168 1.91 3.33 -18.14
C TRP A 168 2.92 3.13 -19.28
N VAL A 169 4.22 3.26 -19.03
CA VAL A 169 5.28 3.02 -20.01
C VAL A 169 5.23 1.58 -20.51
N ALA A 170 5.21 0.60 -19.61
CA ALA A 170 5.14 -0.81 -19.98
C ALA A 170 3.89 -1.11 -20.82
N GLY A 171 2.73 -0.57 -20.44
CA GLY A 171 1.49 -0.75 -21.18
C GLY A 171 1.50 -0.08 -22.55
N THR A 172 2.18 1.04 -22.74
CA THR A 172 2.32 1.69 -24.05
C THR A 172 3.23 0.88 -24.97
N LEU A 173 4.39 0.46 -24.48
CA LEU A 173 5.34 -0.35 -25.26
C LEU A 173 4.73 -1.70 -25.70
N TRP A 174 3.98 -2.35 -24.82
CA TRP A 174 3.28 -3.59 -25.13
C TRP A 174 2.25 -3.44 -26.25
N ARG A 175 1.51 -2.34 -26.26
CA ARG A 175 0.51 -2.06 -27.30
C ARG A 175 1.15 -1.71 -28.65
N SER A 176 2.25 -0.94 -28.65
CA SER A 176 2.97 -0.62 -29.90
C SER A 176 3.51 -1.88 -30.57
N GLY A 177 4.17 -2.77 -29.81
CA GLY A 177 4.70 -4.00 -30.39
C GLY A 177 3.65 -5.00 -30.92
N ARG A 178 2.37 -4.85 -30.51
CA ARG A 178 1.26 -5.63 -31.07
C ARG A 178 0.64 -5.03 -32.33
N ALA A 179 0.81 -3.74 -32.56
CA ALA A 179 0.32 -3.09 -33.77
C ALA A 179 1.22 -3.36 -34.99
N ASP A 180 2.49 -3.74 -34.72
CA ASP A 180 3.50 -3.99 -35.73
C ASP A 180 3.64 -5.50 -36.09
N ALA A 181 2.90 -6.39 -35.41
CA ALA A 181 2.91 -7.84 -35.61
C ALA A 181 1.63 -8.34 -36.29
#